data_e8ef6660a2fad9f526179b5783f85690
#
_entry.id   e8ef6660a2fad9f526179b5783f85690
#
_cell.length_a   1.000
_cell.length_b   1.000
_cell.length_c   1.000
_cell.angle_alpha   90.00
_cell.angle_beta   90.00
_cell.angle_gamma   90.00
#
_symmetry.space_group_name_H-M   'P 1'
#
loop_
_entity.id
_entity.type
_entity.pdbx_description
1 polymer ?
#
loop_
_entity_poly.entity_id
_entity_poly.type
_entity_poly.pdbx_seq_one_letter_code
_entity_poly.pdbx_strand_id
1 'polypeptide(L)'
;MHISRLALDHYRSWDHCVLDFEPGINILQGSNGLGKTNIVEAVEVLSTGSSHRTSSSLPLVEKSHPSATVRANVEDAGEQRTYEITIAARGANRARVDGGKSQYMRDIVGLVPSVSFTPEDQRLVSGDPATRRNFLNQAASLLLPRYAQSLQQFTHVAKQRAALLKQLSDGSGIDPEYGRQAVLSGLEVWTGQFIALGVQLTKDRNDVIGLLREPFTRIYASLAGEEEQADLVYEPSFDEVLLFDEPAAEISRHFQRIYPGEVA
;
A
#
# COMPACT_ATOMS: atom_id res chain seq x y z
N MET A 1 -1.60 20.99 8.98
CA MET A 1 -1.94 19.69 9.65
C MET A 1 -0.76 19.22 10.48
N HIS A 2 -0.97 18.78 11.73
CA HIS A 2 0.03 18.12 12.58
C HIS A 2 -0.67 17.21 13.60
N ILE A 3 0.05 16.21 14.10
CA ILE A 3 -0.42 15.37 15.21
C ILE A 3 -0.14 16.12 16.50
N SER A 4 -1.17 16.46 17.28
CA SER A 4 -1.02 17.10 18.60
C SER A 4 -0.88 16.08 19.74
N ARG A 5 -1.46 14.86 19.57
CA ARG A 5 -1.32 13.76 20.54
C ARG A 5 -1.32 12.43 19.84
N LEU A 6 -0.45 11.52 20.28
CA LEU A 6 -0.41 10.11 19.88
C LEU A 6 -0.55 9.22 21.10
N ALA A 7 -1.47 8.26 21.05
CA ALA A 7 -1.65 7.25 22.08
C ALA A 7 -1.51 5.85 21.47
N LEU A 8 -0.74 5.00 22.11
CA LEU A 8 -0.48 3.61 21.72
C LEU A 8 -0.91 2.70 22.85
N ASP A 9 -1.68 1.68 22.54
CA ASP A 9 -2.06 0.62 23.49
C ASP A 9 -1.67 -0.72 22.86
N HIS A 10 -0.89 -1.53 23.57
CA HIS A 10 -0.39 -2.86 23.17
C HIS A 10 0.28 -2.87 21.79
N TYR A 11 0.99 -1.79 21.47
CA TYR A 11 1.63 -1.63 20.16
C TYR A 11 3.14 -1.91 20.25
N ARG A 12 3.60 -2.96 19.58
CA ARG A 12 5.01 -3.39 19.57
C ARG A 12 5.52 -3.69 21.00
N SER A 13 6.37 -2.80 21.53
CA SER A 13 6.94 -2.85 22.89
C SER A 13 6.22 -1.95 23.88
N TRP A 14 5.17 -1.27 23.46
CA TRP A 14 4.40 -0.35 24.27
C TRP A 14 3.12 -1.02 24.76
N ASP A 15 3.04 -1.33 26.07
CA ASP A 15 1.80 -1.66 26.75
C ASP A 15 0.86 -0.44 26.70
N HIS A 16 1.36 0.71 27.15
CA HIS A 16 0.68 1.99 27.04
C HIS A 16 1.68 3.12 26.84
N CYS A 17 1.40 4.04 25.91
CA CYS A 17 2.22 5.22 25.68
C CYS A 17 1.33 6.38 25.21
N VAL A 18 1.49 7.56 25.82
CA VAL A 18 0.84 8.80 25.36
C VAL A 18 1.90 9.86 25.21
N LEU A 19 1.91 10.52 24.06
CA LEU A 19 2.83 11.60 23.72
C LEU A 19 2.05 12.79 23.19
N ASP A 20 2.37 13.98 23.71
CA ASP A 20 1.92 15.24 23.17
C ASP A 20 3.02 15.84 22.28
N PHE A 21 2.63 16.42 21.15
CA PHE A 21 3.52 17.04 20.18
C PHE A 21 3.14 18.48 19.96
N GLU A 22 4.17 19.31 19.75
CA GLU A 22 4.02 20.70 19.35
C GLU A 22 4.12 20.85 17.83
N PRO A 23 3.55 21.89 17.22
CA PRO A 23 3.80 22.19 15.84
C PRO A 23 5.31 22.38 15.55
N GLY A 24 5.79 21.85 14.43
CA GLY A 24 7.20 21.97 14.03
C GLY A 24 8.03 20.75 14.41
N ILE A 25 9.24 20.95 14.93
CA ILE A 25 10.22 19.87 15.16
C ILE A 25 10.03 19.28 16.56
N ASN A 26 9.78 17.98 16.62
CA ASN A 26 9.72 17.20 17.84
C ASN A 26 10.86 16.16 17.85
N ILE A 27 11.63 16.11 18.96
CA ILE A 27 12.80 15.22 19.07
C ILE A 27 12.51 14.13 20.08
N LEU A 28 12.53 12.85 19.64
CA LEU A 28 12.42 11.69 20.49
C LEU A 28 13.81 11.23 20.93
N GLN A 29 14.17 11.46 22.18
CA GLN A 29 15.48 11.10 22.75
C GLN A 29 15.36 9.97 23.77
N GLY A 30 16.36 9.10 23.83
CA GLY A 30 16.44 8.01 24.80
C GLY A 30 17.38 6.90 24.34
N SER A 31 17.66 5.92 25.19
CA SER A 31 18.51 4.77 24.91
C SER A 31 17.96 3.90 23.77
N ASN A 32 18.86 3.14 23.12
CA ASN A 32 18.43 2.18 22.10
C ASN A 32 17.54 1.09 22.70
N GLY A 33 16.58 0.61 21.94
CA GLY A 33 15.65 -0.41 22.41
C GLY A 33 14.41 0.10 23.16
N LEU A 34 14.32 1.40 23.48
CA LEU A 34 13.16 1.97 24.21
C LEU A 34 11.89 2.16 23.35
N GLY A 35 11.91 1.73 22.10
CA GLY A 35 10.70 1.81 21.25
C GLY A 35 10.48 3.14 20.53
N LYS A 36 11.46 4.04 20.45
CA LYS A 36 11.34 5.32 19.69
C LYS A 36 10.91 5.10 18.23
N THR A 37 11.55 4.14 17.56
CA THR A 37 11.19 3.77 16.18
C THR A 37 9.77 3.22 16.08
N ASN A 38 9.25 2.56 17.12
CA ASN A 38 7.88 2.06 17.14
C ASN A 38 6.85 3.20 17.18
N ILE A 39 7.20 4.35 17.78
CA ILE A 39 6.37 5.56 17.78
C ILE A 39 6.25 6.13 16.35
N VAL A 40 7.39 6.26 15.65
CA VAL A 40 7.41 6.73 14.25
C VAL A 40 6.67 5.74 13.33
N GLU A 41 6.89 4.44 13.52
CA GLU A 41 6.17 3.39 12.79
C GLU A 41 4.65 3.44 13.03
N ALA A 42 4.20 3.79 14.24
CA ALA A 42 2.77 3.93 14.52
C ALA A 42 2.13 5.07 13.70
N VAL A 43 2.84 6.19 13.52
CA VAL A 43 2.40 7.30 12.65
C VAL A 43 2.35 6.85 11.19
N GLU A 44 3.35 6.13 10.71
CA GLU A 44 3.36 5.56 9.37
C GLU A 44 2.17 4.62 9.14
N VAL A 45 1.91 3.70 10.07
CA VAL A 45 0.80 2.75 9.97
C VAL A 45 -0.56 3.47 9.99
N LEU A 46 -0.70 4.54 10.78
CA LEU A 46 -1.90 5.38 10.79
C LEU A 46 -2.12 6.05 9.42
N SER A 47 -1.04 6.51 8.79
CA SER A 47 -1.06 7.22 7.51
C SER A 47 -1.30 6.30 6.32
N THR A 48 -0.55 5.20 6.24
CA THR A 48 -0.46 4.35 5.04
C THR A 48 -1.20 3.03 5.16
N GLY A 49 -1.64 2.67 6.36
CA GLY A 49 -2.24 1.37 6.64
C GLY A 49 -1.25 0.20 6.68
N SER A 50 0.04 0.46 6.56
CA SER A 50 1.11 -0.56 6.49
C SER A 50 2.37 -0.10 7.20
N SER A 51 3.25 -1.04 7.54
CA SER A 51 4.56 -0.78 8.11
C SER A 51 5.65 -1.14 7.09
N HIS A 52 6.71 -0.34 6.97
CA HIS A 52 7.90 -0.67 6.19
C HIS A 52 8.69 -1.85 6.78
N ARG A 53 8.51 -2.13 8.08
CA ARG A 53 9.27 -3.15 8.82
C ARG A 53 8.63 -4.54 8.78
N THR A 54 7.33 -4.63 8.47
CA THR A 54 6.60 -5.91 8.45
C THR A 54 5.47 -5.92 7.44
N SER A 55 5.30 -7.05 6.76
CA SER A 55 4.21 -7.28 5.82
C SER A 55 2.92 -7.80 6.48
N SER A 56 2.95 -8.09 7.79
CA SER A 56 1.79 -8.62 8.52
C SER A 56 1.48 -7.80 9.77
N SER A 57 0.24 -7.86 10.24
CA SER A 57 -0.23 -7.13 11.42
C SER A 57 0.28 -7.72 12.74
N LEU A 58 0.54 -9.03 12.78
CA LEU A 58 0.88 -9.72 14.04
C LEU A 58 2.09 -9.12 14.77
N PRO A 59 3.21 -8.77 14.10
CA PRO A 59 4.34 -8.15 14.80
C PRO A 59 4.08 -6.74 15.31
N LEU A 60 3.00 -6.07 14.89
CA LEU A 60 2.61 -4.75 15.39
C LEU A 60 1.86 -4.82 16.72
N VAL A 61 1.30 -5.99 17.03
CA VAL A 61 0.58 -6.22 18.28
C VAL A 61 1.56 -6.74 19.33
N GLU A 62 1.45 -6.21 20.55
CA GLU A 62 2.21 -6.69 21.69
C GLU A 62 1.96 -8.19 21.91
N LYS A 63 3.00 -8.91 22.29
CA LYS A 63 2.93 -10.37 22.48
C LYS A 63 1.85 -10.74 23.50
N SER A 64 1.03 -11.72 23.14
CA SER A 64 -0.08 -12.24 23.95
C SER A 64 -1.32 -11.34 24.01
N HIS A 65 -1.37 -10.24 23.27
CA HIS A 65 -2.58 -9.41 23.16
C HIS A 65 -3.35 -9.71 21.87
N PRO A 66 -4.68 -9.54 21.87
CA PRO A 66 -5.52 -9.80 20.70
C PRO A 66 -5.45 -8.68 19.66
N SER A 67 -5.10 -7.48 20.08
CA SER A 67 -5.01 -6.29 19.21
C SER A 67 -4.14 -5.22 19.81
N ALA A 68 -3.69 -4.30 18.96
CA ALA A 68 -3.08 -3.03 19.32
C ALA A 68 -3.97 -1.88 18.88
N THR A 69 -3.90 -0.75 19.58
CA THR A 69 -4.59 0.48 19.19
C THR A 69 -3.57 1.60 19.00
N VAL A 70 -3.69 2.33 17.87
CA VAL A 70 -3.00 3.60 17.64
C VAL A 70 -4.06 4.67 17.49
N ARG A 71 -3.99 5.72 18.33
CA ARG A 71 -4.90 6.86 18.26
C ARG A 71 -4.10 8.14 18.14
N ALA A 72 -4.51 9.00 17.23
CA ALA A 72 -3.91 10.33 17.06
C ALA A 72 -4.97 11.42 17.06
N ASN A 73 -4.71 12.49 17.80
CA ASN A 73 -5.40 13.74 17.64
C ASN A 73 -4.61 14.56 16.61
N VAL A 74 -5.30 15.02 15.59
CA VAL A 74 -4.71 15.77 14.47
C VAL A 74 -5.38 17.13 14.39
N GLU A 75 -4.57 18.16 14.33
CA GLU A 75 -5.00 19.54 14.15
C GLU A 75 -4.72 20.00 12.71
N ASP A 76 -5.75 20.52 12.05
CA ASP A 76 -5.64 21.09 10.71
C ASP A 76 -6.56 22.29 10.56
N ALA A 77 -6.00 23.42 10.14
CA ALA A 77 -6.73 24.69 9.92
C ALA A 77 -7.64 25.11 11.09
N GLY A 78 -7.26 24.77 12.35
CA GLY A 78 -8.02 25.10 13.57
C GLY A 78 -9.09 24.08 13.94
N GLU A 79 -9.27 23.02 13.17
CA GLU A 79 -10.11 21.87 13.53
C GLU A 79 -9.25 20.75 14.12
N GLN A 80 -9.76 20.10 15.18
CA GLN A 80 -9.15 18.92 15.75
C GLN A 80 -9.99 17.69 15.41
N ARG A 81 -9.34 16.63 14.93
CA ARG A 81 -9.96 15.33 14.68
C ARG A 81 -9.19 14.22 15.34
N THR A 82 -9.90 13.18 15.74
CA THR A 82 -9.30 11.96 16.32
C THR A 82 -9.38 10.83 15.32
N TYR A 83 -8.23 10.25 14.99
CA TYR A 83 -8.09 9.05 14.16
C TYR A 83 -7.63 7.90 15.02
N GLU A 84 -8.34 6.78 14.94
CA GLU A 84 -8.04 5.57 15.68
C GLU A 84 -7.96 4.38 14.74
N ILE A 85 -6.91 3.58 14.87
CA ILE A 85 -6.82 2.28 14.21
C ILE A 85 -6.67 1.18 15.26
N THR A 86 -7.40 0.10 15.07
CA THR A 86 -7.28 -1.14 15.84
C THR A 86 -6.68 -2.20 14.93
N ILE A 87 -5.48 -2.64 15.27
CA ILE A 87 -4.70 -3.64 14.55
C ILE A 87 -4.95 -4.98 15.22
N ALA A 88 -5.61 -5.89 14.53
CA ALA A 88 -5.92 -7.20 15.07
C ALA A 88 -4.76 -8.19 14.84
N ALA A 89 -4.42 -8.97 15.87
CA ALA A 89 -3.49 -10.09 15.75
C ALA A 89 -4.02 -11.15 14.75
N ARG A 90 -5.35 -11.29 14.67
CA ARG A 90 -6.06 -12.16 13.72
C ARG A 90 -7.31 -11.43 13.23
N GLY A 91 -7.57 -11.49 11.93
CA GLY A 91 -8.73 -10.87 11.31
C GLY A 91 -8.43 -9.53 10.65
N ALA A 92 -9.46 -8.70 10.48
CA ALA A 92 -9.37 -7.43 9.76
C ALA A 92 -9.07 -6.28 10.71
N ASN A 93 -8.12 -5.42 10.33
CA ASN A 93 -7.86 -4.15 10.99
C ASN A 93 -9.06 -3.21 10.81
N ARG A 94 -9.32 -2.41 11.83
CA ARG A 94 -10.45 -1.48 11.89
C ARG A 94 -9.96 -0.07 12.16
N ALA A 95 -10.80 0.90 11.78
CA ALA A 95 -10.53 2.30 12.01
C ALA A 95 -11.77 3.06 12.46
N ARG A 96 -11.57 4.20 13.11
CA ARG A 96 -12.61 5.16 13.49
C ARG A 96 -12.10 6.58 13.31
N VAL A 97 -13.00 7.48 12.98
CA VAL A 97 -12.75 8.92 12.98
C VAL A 97 -13.73 9.55 13.94
N ASP A 98 -13.24 10.38 14.86
CA ASP A 98 -14.02 11.12 15.87
C ASP A 98 -14.95 10.22 16.71
N GLY A 99 -14.50 9.02 17.04
CA GLY A 99 -15.30 8.04 17.80
C GLY A 99 -16.50 7.48 17.03
N GLY A 100 -16.62 7.75 15.73
CA GLY A 100 -17.72 7.33 14.89
C GLY A 100 -17.78 5.82 14.63
N LYS A 101 -18.54 5.42 13.62
CA LYS A 101 -18.72 4.01 13.24
C LYS A 101 -17.39 3.36 12.85
N SER A 102 -17.23 2.09 13.26
CA SER A 102 -16.10 1.28 12.85
C SER A 102 -16.14 1.02 11.34
N GLN A 103 -15.03 1.32 10.67
CA GLN A 103 -14.84 1.15 9.23
C GLN A 103 -13.57 0.34 8.96
N TYR A 104 -13.28 0.02 7.71
CA TYR A 104 -12.03 -0.64 7.37
C TYR A 104 -10.87 0.36 7.39
N MET A 105 -9.67 -0.11 7.75
CA MET A 105 -8.46 0.72 7.80
C MET A 105 -8.18 1.43 6.47
N ARG A 106 -8.46 0.77 5.33
CA ARG A 106 -8.31 1.36 4.00
C ARG A 106 -9.15 2.62 3.75
N ASP A 107 -10.24 2.79 4.51
CA ASP A 107 -11.17 3.91 4.33
C ASP A 107 -10.62 5.20 4.95
N ILE A 108 -9.57 5.11 5.79
CA ILE A 108 -8.89 6.25 6.42
C ILE A 108 -7.46 6.46 5.93
N VAL A 109 -6.92 5.54 5.09
CA VAL A 109 -5.58 5.71 4.49
C VAL A 109 -5.52 7.04 3.74
N GLY A 110 -4.47 7.82 4.00
CA GLY A 110 -4.25 9.13 3.39
C GLY A 110 -4.97 10.30 4.05
N LEU A 111 -5.87 10.07 5.05
CA LEU A 111 -6.51 11.17 5.78
C LEU A 111 -5.53 11.91 6.71
N VAL A 112 -4.51 11.21 7.19
CA VAL A 112 -3.39 11.78 7.97
C VAL A 112 -2.10 11.51 7.20
N PRO A 113 -1.80 12.28 6.13
CA PRO A 113 -0.64 12.01 5.29
C PRO A 113 0.66 12.20 6.07
N SER A 114 1.56 11.26 5.95
CA SER A 114 2.91 11.34 6.51
C SER A 114 3.94 10.76 5.53
N VAL A 115 5.17 11.22 5.66
CA VAL A 115 6.34 10.67 4.97
C VAL A 115 7.36 10.28 6.03
N SER A 116 7.78 9.02 6.04
CA SER A 116 8.88 8.54 6.85
C SER A 116 10.16 8.47 6.03
N PHE A 117 11.29 8.77 6.66
CA PHE A 117 12.61 8.56 6.09
C PHE A 117 13.42 7.68 7.03
N THR A 118 13.90 6.57 6.53
CA THR A 118 14.60 5.54 7.30
C THR A 118 15.90 5.10 6.59
N PRO A 119 16.88 4.52 7.29
CA PRO A 119 18.06 3.95 6.63
C PRO A 119 17.73 2.87 5.58
N GLU A 120 16.60 2.19 5.73
CA GLU A 120 16.12 1.18 4.80
C GLU A 120 15.71 1.76 3.44
N ASP A 121 15.43 3.06 3.36
CA ASP A 121 15.01 3.72 2.11
C ASP A 121 16.11 3.74 1.04
N GLN A 122 17.38 3.52 1.42
CA GLN A 122 18.45 3.24 0.47
C GLN A 122 18.14 2.05 -0.46
N ARG A 123 17.26 1.13 -0.03
CA ARG A 123 16.78 0.01 -0.84
C ARG A 123 15.88 0.43 -1.99
N LEU A 124 15.38 1.66 -2.02
CA LEU A 124 14.67 2.19 -3.19
C LEU A 124 15.57 2.19 -4.42
N VAL A 125 16.86 2.43 -4.24
CA VAL A 125 17.87 2.43 -5.31
C VAL A 125 18.49 1.05 -5.47
N SER A 126 19.01 0.49 -4.36
CA SER A 126 19.81 -0.75 -4.38
C SER A 126 18.99 -2.04 -4.25
N GLY A 127 17.73 -1.95 -3.86
CA GLY A 127 16.87 -3.10 -3.60
C GLY A 127 16.12 -3.62 -4.84
N ASP A 128 15.26 -4.58 -4.60
CA ASP A 128 14.48 -5.24 -5.61
C ASP A 128 13.31 -4.37 -6.16
N PRO A 129 12.72 -4.74 -7.29
CA PRO A 129 11.56 -4.03 -7.84
C PRO A 129 10.32 -4.00 -6.91
N ALA A 130 10.20 -4.95 -5.97
CA ALA A 130 9.08 -4.96 -5.03
C ALA A 130 9.16 -3.78 -4.06
N THR A 131 10.35 -3.40 -3.60
CA THR A 131 10.58 -2.22 -2.76
C THR A 131 10.11 -0.95 -3.46
N ARG A 132 10.49 -0.75 -4.74
CA ARG A 132 10.06 0.40 -5.53
C ARG A 132 8.54 0.40 -5.78
N ARG A 133 7.95 -0.75 -6.07
CA ARG A 133 6.48 -0.85 -6.21
C ARG A 133 5.75 -0.51 -4.91
N ASN A 134 6.27 -0.94 -3.77
CA ASN A 134 5.67 -0.62 -2.47
C ASN A 134 5.72 0.88 -2.18
N PHE A 135 6.87 1.52 -2.40
CA PHE A 135 6.99 2.98 -2.29
C PHE A 135 5.97 3.70 -3.19
N LEU A 136 5.90 3.30 -4.46
CA LEU A 136 4.97 3.91 -5.42
C LEU A 136 3.50 3.68 -5.02
N ASN A 137 3.16 2.51 -4.49
CA ASN A 137 1.83 2.23 -3.98
C ASN A 137 1.48 3.10 -2.75
N GLN A 138 2.44 3.33 -1.85
CA GLN A 138 2.26 4.22 -0.70
C GLN A 138 2.06 5.67 -1.16
N ALA A 139 2.92 6.18 -2.02
CA ALA A 139 2.79 7.53 -2.58
C ALA A 139 1.45 7.71 -3.31
N ALA A 140 1.06 6.75 -4.15
CA ALA A 140 -0.22 6.78 -4.85
C ALA A 140 -1.42 6.75 -3.90
N SER A 141 -1.34 5.99 -2.80
CA SER A 141 -2.40 5.94 -1.79
C SER A 141 -2.58 7.26 -1.04
N LEU A 142 -1.51 8.07 -0.93
CA LEU A 142 -1.56 9.39 -0.31
C LEU A 142 -2.04 10.48 -1.28
N LEU A 143 -1.70 10.35 -2.57
CA LEU A 143 -1.92 11.38 -3.58
C LEU A 143 -3.23 11.20 -4.37
N LEU A 144 -3.67 9.95 -4.56
CA LEU A 144 -4.82 9.63 -5.41
C LEU A 144 -5.97 9.04 -4.60
N PRO A 145 -7.14 9.69 -4.58
CA PRO A 145 -8.33 9.14 -3.94
C PRO A 145 -8.67 7.75 -4.49
N ARG A 146 -9.02 6.80 -3.61
CA ARG A 146 -9.42 5.43 -3.94
C ARG A 146 -8.30 4.50 -4.45
N TYR A 147 -7.06 4.98 -4.64
CA TYR A 147 -5.97 4.10 -5.11
C TYR A 147 -5.78 2.85 -4.22
N ALA A 148 -5.78 3.04 -2.90
CA ALA A 148 -5.67 1.93 -1.94
C ALA A 148 -6.79 0.88 -2.13
N GLN A 149 -8.01 1.32 -2.43
CA GLN A 149 -9.15 0.44 -2.71
C GLN A 149 -8.95 -0.33 -4.03
N SER A 150 -8.54 0.37 -5.09
CA SER A 150 -8.25 -0.24 -6.41
C SER A 150 -7.12 -1.27 -6.32
N LEU A 151 -6.05 -0.96 -5.58
CA LEU A 151 -4.95 -1.88 -5.33
C LEU A 151 -5.39 -3.14 -4.59
N GLN A 152 -6.26 -3.00 -3.59
CA GLN A 152 -6.81 -4.15 -2.88
C GLN A 152 -7.69 -5.02 -3.79
N GLN A 153 -8.55 -4.42 -4.60
CA GLN A 153 -9.38 -5.14 -5.58
C GLN A 153 -8.52 -5.89 -6.58
N PHE A 154 -7.50 -5.24 -7.14
CA PHE A 154 -6.55 -5.88 -8.05
C PHE A 154 -5.85 -7.07 -7.38
N THR A 155 -5.38 -6.90 -6.14
CA THR A 155 -4.71 -7.98 -5.40
C THR A 155 -5.64 -9.16 -5.15
N HIS A 156 -6.91 -8.91 -4.87
CA HIS A 156 -7.91 -9.96 -4.71
C HIS A 156 -8.15 -10.71 -6.02
N VAL A 157 -8.39 -9.98 -7.10
CA VAL A 157 -8.60 -10.56 -8.45
C VAL A 157 -7.39 -11.37 -8.91
N ALA A 158 -6.18 -10.85 -8.71
CA ALA A 158 -4.93 -11.54 -9.04
C ALA A 158 -4.80 -12.89 -8.28
N LYS A 159 -5.17 -12.91 -6.99
CA LYS A 159 -5.18 -14.16 -6.20
C LYS A 159 -6.20 -15.17 -6.71
N GLN A 160 -7.42 -14.74 -7.06
CA GLN A 160 -8.45 -15.63 -7.60
C GLN A 160 -8.01 -16.20 -8.94
N ARG A 161 -7.48 -15.35 -9.84
CA ARG A 161 -6.95 -15.79 -11.13
C ARG A 161 -5.81 -16.81 -10.97
N ALA A 162 -4.86 -16.53 -10.08
CA ALA A 162 -3.75 -17.45 -9.80
C ALA A 162 -4.21 -18.79 -9.22
N ALA A 163 -5.23 -18.79 -8.38
CA ALA A 163 -5.81 -20.02 -7.83
C ALA A 163 -6.45 -20.90 -8.93
N LEU A 164 -7.18 -20.29 -9.87
CA LEU A 164 -7.76 -21.02 -11.01
C LEU A 164 -6.69 -21.57 -11.96
N LEU A 165 -5.64 -20.79 -12.26
CA LEU A 165 -4.51 -21.28 -13.05
C LEU A 165 -3.82 -22.48 -12.38
N LYS A 166 -3.63 -22.41 -11.07
CA LYS A 166 -3.08 -23.54 -10.31
C LYS A 166 -3.97 -24.78 -10.36
N GLN A 167 -5.30 -24.62 -10.23
CA GLN A 167 -6.24 -25.73 -10.37
C GLN A 167 -6.14 -26.39 -11.75
N LEU A 168 -6.01 -25.61 -12.82
CA LEU A 168 -5.84 -26.13 -14.18
C LEU A 168 -4.53 -26.88 -14.36
N SER A 169 -3.44 -26.38 -13.78
CA SER A 169 -2.12 -27.00 -13.83
C SER A 169 -2.06 -28.30 -13.01
N ASP A 170 -2.57 -28.28 -11.77
CA ASP A 170 -2.46 -29.42 -10.86
C ASP A 170 -3.55 -30.49 -11.08
N GLY A 171 -4.60 -30.19 -11.86
CA GLY A 171 -5.78 -31.01 -12.04
C GLY A 171 -6.58 -31.29 -10.75
N SER A 172 -6.25 -30.62 -9.66
CA SER A 172 -6.81 -30.87 -8.34
C SER A 172 -8.22 -30.26 -8.21
N GLY A 173 -9.19 -31.10 -7.83
CA GLY A 173 -10.58 -30.66 -7.57
C GLY A 173 -11.38 -30.31 -8.81
N ILE A 174 -10.94 -30.76 -10.00
CA ILE A 174 -11.66 -30.57 -11.26
C ILE A 174 -12.46 -31.86 -11.57
N ASP A 175 -13.78 -31.72 -11.69
CA ASP A 175 -14.63 -32.79 -12.21
C ASP A 175 -14.21 -33.15 -13.65
N PRO A 176 -13.99 -34.42 -13.98
CA PRO A 176 -13.46 -34.81 -15.30
C PRO A 176 -14.34 -34.40 -16.47
N GLU A 177 -15.66 -34.27 -16.28
CA GLU A 177 -16.62 -34.10 -17.37
C GLU A 177 -17.05 -32.64 -17.59
N TYR A 178 -17.21 -31.87 -16.50
CA TYR A 178 -17.69 -30.48 -16.58
C TYR A 178 -16.77 -29.46 -15.87
N GLY A 179 -15.87 -29.93 -15.02
CA GLY A 179 -15.08 -29.05 -14.14
C GLY A 179 -14.09 -28.18 -14.88
N ARG A 180 -13.40 -28.70 -15.89
CA ARG A 180 -12.40 -27.92 -16.67
C ARG A 180 -13.06 -26.75 -17.39
N GLN A 181 -14.23 -26.96 -18.01
CA GLN A 181 -14.93 -25.87 -18.71
C GLN A 181 -15.42 -24.78 -17.74
N ALA A 182 -15.92 -25.17 -16.56
CA ALA A 182 -16.32 -24.22 -15.52
C ALA A 182 -15.14 -23.37 -15.01
N VAL A 183 -13.98 -24.01 -14.79
CA VAL A 183 -12.75 -23.31 -14.36
C VAL A 183 -12.27 -22.34 -15.44
N LEU A 184 -12.30 -22.75 -16.73
CA LEU A 184 -11.92 -21.89 -17.86
C LEU A 184 -12.83 -20.67 -17.98
N SER A 185 -14.16 -20.86 -17.87
CA SER A 185 -15.11 -19.73 -17.87
C SER A 185 -14.89 -18.77 -16.71
N GLY A 186 -14.61 -19.31 -15.51
CA GLY A 186 -14.25 -18.51 -14.35
C GLY A 186 -12.95 -17.73 -14.57
N LEU A 187 -11.93 -18.39 -15.15
CA LEU A 187 -10.63 -17.77 -15.45
C LEU A 187 -10.77 -16.59 -16.44
N GLU A 188 -11.64 -16.73 -17.45
CA GLU A 188 -11.90 -15.65 -18.41
C GLU A 188 -12.49 -14.40 -17.73
N VAL A 189 -13.47 -14.58 -16.84
CA VAL A 189 -14.07 -13.48 -16.07
C VAL A 189 -13.02 -12.78 -15.19
N TRP A 190 -12.23 -13.56 -14.45
CA TRP A 190 -11.17 -13.01 -13.60
C TRP A 190 -10.05 -12.35 -14.40
N THR A 191 -9.73 -12.86 -15.60
CA THR A 191 -8.74 -12.24 -16.49
C THR A 191 -9.23 -10.89 -16.99
N GLY A 192 -10.50 -10.76 -17.38
CA GLY A 192 -11.07 -9.47 -17.77
C GLY A 192 -11.00 -8.42 -16.66
N GLN A 193 -11.34 -8.80 -15.42
CA GLN A 193 -11.23 -7.91 -14.26
C GLN A 193 -9.76 -7.57 -13.93
N PHE A 194 -8.86 -8.55 -14.03
CA PHE A 194 -7.42 -8.36 -13.83
C PHE A 194 -6.85 -7.32 -14.80
N ILE A 195 -7.23 -7.41 -16.08
CA ILE A 195 -6.81 -6.45 -17.11
C ILE A 195 -7.33 -5.06 -16.80
N ALA A 196 -8.64 -4.92 -16.55
CA ALA A 196 -9.27 -3.63 -16.31
C ALA A 196 -8.65 -2.90 -15.10
N LEU A 197 -8.50 -3.59 -13.98
CA LEU A 197 -7.88 -3.04 -12.76
C LEU A 197 -6.38 -2.79 -12.94
N GLY A 198 -5.68 -3.66 -13.66
CA GLY A 198 -4.26 -3.51 -13.95
C GLY A 198 -3.97 -2.28 -14.81
N VAL A 199 -4.78 -2.04 -15.85
CA VAL A 199 -4.71 -0.82 -16.67
C VAL A 199 -4.90 0.43 -15.82
N GLN A 200 -5.93 0.45 -14.94
CA GLN A 200 -6.18 1.61 -14.08
C GLN A 200 -4.99 1.86 -13.13
N LEU A 201 -4.50 0.84 -12.44
CA LEU A 201 -3.35 0.99 -11.54
C LEU A 201 -2.08 1.44 -12.27
N THR A 202 -1.86 1.00 -13.50
CA THR A 202 -0.72 1.42 -14.30
C THR A 202 -0.82 2.91 -14.66
N LYS A 203 -2.00 3.38 -15.07
CA LYS A 203 -2.25 4.80 -15.33
C LYS A 203 -2.07 5.64 -14.06
N ASP A 204 -2.68 5.23 -12.95
CA ASP A 204 -2.56 5.91 -11.65
C ASP A 204 -1.08 6.05 -11.23
N ARG A 205 -0.27 5.00 -11.39
CA ARG A 205 1.16 5.04 -11.06
C ARG A 205 1.95 5.97 -11.97
N ASN A 206 1.63 5.99 -13.26
CA ASN A 206 2.24 6.92 -14.21
C ASN A 206 1.93 8.36 -13.83
N ASP A 207 0.69 8.65 -13.46
CA ASP A 207 0.25 9.98 -13.01
C ASP A 207 0.99 10.41 -11.74
N VAL A 208 1.17 9.51 -10.78
CA VAL A 208 1.94 9.77 -9.55
C VAL A 208 3.41 10.08 -9.88
N ILE A 209 4.04 9.33 -10.78
CA ILE A 209 5.41 9.63 -11.23
C ILE A 209 5.46 11.01 -11.90
N GLY A 210 4.46 11.36 -12.71
CA GLY A 210 4.32 12.69 -13.31
C GLY A 210 4.26 13.81 -12.26
N LEU A 211 3.50 13.60 -11.16
CA LEU A 211 3.41 14.56 -10.05
C LEU A 211 4.73 14.69 -9.25
N LEU A 212 5.48 13.59 -9.10
CA LEU A 212 6.71 13.55 -8.31
C LEU A 212 7.95 14.01 -9.11
N ARG A 213 7.91 13.95 -10.43
CA ARG A 213 9.06 14.13 -11.33
C ARG A 213 9.73 15.50 -11.15
N GLU A 214 8.99 16.58 -11.29
CA GLU A 214 9.52 17.94 -11.17
C GLU A 214 10.04 18.26 -9.77
N PRO A 215 9.29 18.02 -8.67
CA PRO A 215 9.83 18.18 -7.32
C PRO A 215 11.07 17.34 -7.05
N PHE A 216 11.11 16.10 -7.53
CA PHE A 216 12.27 15.21 -7.38
C PHE A 216 13.51 15.78 -8.06
N THR A 217 13.41 16.13 -9.35
CA THR A 217 14.53 16.67 -10.12
C THR A 217 15.09 17.94 -9.49
N ARG A 218 14.22 18.86 -9.05
CA ARG A 218 14.62 20.09 -8.39
C ARG A 218 15.33 19.84 -7.04
N ILE A 219 14.77 18.96 -6.20
CA ILE A 219 15.37 18.64 -4.89
C ILE A 219 16.69 17.91 -5.09
N TYR A 220 16.75 16.96 -6.04
CA TYR A 220 17.97 16.23 -6.35
C TYR A 220 19.10 17.18 -6.77
N ALA A 221 18.85 18.09 -7.71
CA ALA A 221 19.84 19.08 -8.14
C ALA A 221 20.33 19.96 -6.98
N SER A 222 19.45 20.32 -6.03
CA SER A 222 19.82 21.12 -4.87
C SER A 222 20.75 20.38 -3.89
N LEU A 223 20.72 19.06 -3.87
CA LEU A 223 21.52 18.20 -2.99
C LEU A 223 22.82 17.72 -3.64
N ALA A 224 22.75 17.33 -4.92
CA ALA A 224 23.87 16.72 -5.65
C ALA A 224 24.73 17.73 -6.43
N GLY A 225 24.18 18.93 -6.69
CA GLY A 225 24.76 19.95 -7.56
C GLY A 225 24.02 20.08 -8.89
N GLU A 226 24.04 21.27 -9.48
CA GLU A 226 23.27 21.57 -10.69
C GLU A 226 23.73 20.78 -11.94
N GLU A 227 24.96 20.26 -11.92
CA GLU A 227 25.51 19.44 -13.01
C GLU A 227 25.00 18.00 -12.98
N GLU A 228 24.50 17.54 -11.84
CA GLU A 228 23.98 16.18 -11.66
C GLU A 228 22.46 16.15 -11.94
N GLN A 229 22.08 15.41 -12.94
CA GLN A 229 20.67 15.26 -13.32
C GLN A 229 20.14 13.86 -12.96
N ALA A 230 18.99 13.80 -12.33
CA ALA A 230 18.26 12.57 -12.10
C ALA A 230 16.80 12.77 -12.50
N ASP A 231 16.17 11.71 -13.01
CA ASP A 231 14.79 11.72 -13.46
C ASP A 231 14.04 10.48 -12.95
N LEU A 232 12.73 10.60 -12.88
CA LEU A 232 11.82 9.50 -12.55
C LEU A 232 11.09 9.06 -13.82
N VAL A 233 11.23 7.76 -14.13
CA VAL A 233 10.55 7.13 -15.27
C VAL A 233 9.76 5.94 -14.75
N TYR A 234 8.52 5.80 -15.21
CA TYR A 234 7.71 4.62 -14.93
C TYR A 234 7.79 3.65 -16.11
N GLU A 235 8.26 2.44 -15.82
CA GLU A 235 8.33 1.34 -16.79
C GLU A 235 7.28 0.28 -16.41
N PRO A 236 6.11 0.26 -17.06
CA PRO A 236 5.09 -0.76 -16.82
C PRO A 236 5.48 -2.11 -17.41
N SER A 237 4.87 -3.19 -16.92
CA SER A 237 5.05 -4.52 -17.52
C SER A 237 4.37 -4.65 -18.89
N PHE A 238 3.42 -3.78 -19.22
CA PHE A 238 2.71 -3.69 -20.48
C PHE A 238 2.74 -2.24 -20.94
N ASP A 239 3.61 -1.93 -21.91
CA ASP A 239 3.76 -0.59 -22.46
C ASP A 239 2.49 -0.12 -23.18
N GLU A 240 1.66 -1.06 -23.65
CA GLU A 240 0.38 -0.81 -24.32
C GLU A 240 -0.57 0.04 -23.46
N VAL A 241 -0.46 -0.03 -22.13
CA VAL A 241 -1.29 0.79 -21.23
C VAL A 241 -1.08 2.28 -21.44
N LEU A 242 0.14 2.68 -21.78
CA LEU A 242 0.52 4.09 -21.95
C LEU A 242 0.54 4.53 -23.42
N LEU A 243 0.55 3.59 -24.37
CA LEU A 243 0.69 3.86 -25.81
C LEU A 243 -0.65 3.88 -26.56
N PHE A 244 -1.68 3.21 -26.05
CA PHE A 244 -2.95 3.05 -26.76
C PHE A 244 -4.12 3.71 -26.01
N ASP A 245 -5.08 4.22 -26.77
CA ASP A 245 -6.32 4.80 -26.23
C ASP A 245 -7.17 3.73 -25.51
N GLU A 246 -7.24 2.52 -26.10
CA GLU A 246 -7.97 1.38 -25.55
C GLU A 246 -7.01 0.23 -25.10
N PRO A 247 -6.16 0.46 -24.10
CA PRO A 247 -5.13 -0.50 -23.71
C PRO A 247 -5.70 -1.83 -23.22
N ALA A 248 -6.87 -1.84 -22.62
CA ALA A 248 -7.51 -3.07 -22.15
C ALA A 248 -7.82 -4.04 -23.31
N ALA A 249 -8.21 -3.52 -24.47
CA ALA A 249 -8.47 -4.34 -25.67
C ALA A 249 -7.19 -4.93 -26.24
N GLU A 250 -6.09 -4.16 -26.28
CA GLU A 250 -4.78 -4.64 -26.73
C GLU A 250 -4.22 -5.72 -25.80
N ILE A 251 -4.27 -5.48 -24.49
CA ILE A 251 -3.81 -6.44 -23.48
C ILE A 251 -4.67 -7.70 -23.53
N SER A 252 -5.99 -7.59 -23.72
CA SER A 252 -6.87 -8.75 -23.86
C SER A 252 -6.47 -9.61 -25.08
N ARG A 253 -6.12 -9.00 -26.20
CA ARG A 253 -5.61 -9.73 -27.39
C ARG A 253 -4.26 -10.40 -27.08
N HIS A 254 -3.39 -9.75 -26.32
CA HIS A 254 -2.14 -10.36 -25.87
C HIS A 254 -2.40 -11.58 -24.99
N PHE A 255 -3.27 -11.47 -23.97
CA PHE A 255 -3.64 -12.62 -23.12
C PHE A 255 -4.29 -13.77 -23.89
N GLN A 256 -5.11 -13.51 -24.87
CA GLN A 256 -5.69 -14.54 -25.73
C GLN A 256 -4.62 -15.33 -26.52
N ARG A 257 -3.50 -14.71 -26.86
CA ARG A 257 -2.38 -15.39 -27.55
C ARG A 257 -1.57 -16.29 -26.60
N ILE A 258 -1.34 -15.85 -25.37
CA ILE A 258 -0.55 -16.60 -24.38
C ILE A 258 -1.41 -17.60 -23.58
N TYR A 259 -2.72 -17.45 -23.58
CA TYR A 259 -3.67 -18.26 -22.81
C TYR A 259 -3.52 -19.78 -23.00
N PRO A 260 -3.32 -20.30 -24.24
CA PRO A 260 -3.06 -21.72 -24.41
C PRO A 260 -1.85 -22.25 -23.64
N GLY A 261 -0.80 -21.43 -23.51
CA GLY A 261 0.39 -21.78 -22.72
C GLY A 261 0.22 -21.62 -21.21
N GLU A 262 -0.70 -20.75 -20.75
CA GLU A 262 -0.99 -20.60 -19.32
C GLU A 262 -1.88 -21.76 -18.78
N VAL A 263 -2.65 -22.40 -19.65
CA VAL A 263 -3.62 -23.46 -19.30
C VAL A 263 -3.16 -24.87 -19.71
N ALA A 264 -2.04 -24.97 -20.43
CA ALA A 264 -1.41 -26.23 -20.80
C ALA A 264 -0.54 -26.79 -19.68
#